data_4f718f0c98cbfd6c006aa293a9680c54
#
_entry.id   4f718f0c98cbfd6c006aa293a9680c54
#
_cell.length_a   1.000
_cell.length_b   1.000
_cell.length_c   1.000
_cell.angle_alpha   90.00
_cell.angle_beta   90.00
_cell.angle_gamma   90.00
#
_symmetry.space_group_name_H-M   'P 1'
#
loop_
_entity.id
_entity.type
_entity.pdbx_description
1 polymer ?
#
loop_
_entity_poly.entity_id
_entity_poly.type
_entity_poly.pdbx_seq_one_letter_code
_entity_poly.pdbx_strand_id
1 'polypeptide(L)'
;MTAQESGATDQVNGVPVARRIPLRGVQRVVANRTLAGIQSTAHVTAMAEVDAEPVLTHARDLREQIPGLTLTHLLIKAVAACLRRHPRLNATIEEQTVMEYAEVNVAIALALPSDDLLAVVIKHADERPLAEIVTRLHSLQQRAEAGALSKDDVHGATFTLSNYGMLRTVTWATPALTPGQAAVLGIGRAAPRMVVDKAVHEGWSVRRILPISLTYDHRIVNGVPAGRFLDDLAELLQHPGQQLSS
;
A
#
# COMPACT_ATOMS: atom_id res chain seq x y z
N MET A 1 60.42 14.77 15.22
CA MET A 1 59.50 15.56 14.38
C MET A 1 58.32 14.62 14.05
N THR A 2 57.28 14.70 14.84
CA THR A 2 56.05 13.91 14.69
C THR A 2 55.09 14.66 13.76
N ALA A 3 54.79 14.06 12.62
CA ALA A 3 53.78 14.58 11.68
C ALA A 3 52.42 14.53 12.35
N GLN A 4 51.82 15.68 12.65
CA GLN A 4 50.42 15.83 12.94
C GLN A 4 49.65 15.58 11.65
N GLU A 5 48.97 14.42 11.54
CA GLU A 5 47.90 14.21 10.60
C GLU A 5 46.72 15.10 11.03
N SER A 6 46.59 16.23 10.34
CA SER A 6 45.38 17.08 10.36
C SER A 6 44.25 16.27 9.74
N GLY A 7 43.52 15.50 10.55
CA GLY A 7 42.30 14.85 10.16
C GLY A 7 41.25 15.93 9.85
N ALA A 8 41.08 16.28 8.59
CA ALA A 8 39.97 17.11 8.14
C ALA A 8 38.68 16.37 8.49
N THR A 9 37.98 16.81 9.52
CA THR A 9 36.67 16.26 9.91
C THR A 9 35.72 16.50 8.74
N ASP A 10 35.21 15.41 8.15
CA ASP A 10 34.24 15.50 7.06
C ASP A 10 33.01 16.32 7.50
N GLN A 11 32.63 17.32 6.72
CA GLN A 11 31.57 18.25 7.07
C GLN A 11 30.57 18.45 5.91
N VAL A 12 29.31 18.68 6.26
CA VAL A 12 28.26 19.12 5.34
C VAL A 12 27.63 20.38 5.94
N ASN A 13 27.65 21.48 5.19
CA ASN A 13 27.16 22.79 5.64
C ASN A 13 27.77 23.25 6.99
N GLY A 14 29.06 22.95 7.22
CA GLY A 14 29.76 23.30 8.45
C GLY A 14 29.48 22.37 9.64
N VAL A 15 28.67 21.31 9.47
CA VAL A 15 28.35 20.33 10.51
C VAL A 15 29.21 19.07 10.32
N PRO A 16 29.93 18.60 11.37
CA PRO A 16 30.69 17.35 11.29
C PRO A 16 29.81 16.15 10.92
N VAL A 17 30.29 15.33 9.98
CA VAL A 17 29.60 14.09 9.56
C VAL A 17 30.16 12.91 10.32
N ALA A 18 29.30 12.19 11.06
CA ALA A 18 29.69 11.00 11.78
C ALA A 18 30.01 9.82 10.85
N ARG A 19 29.24 9.67 9.77
CA ARG A 19 29.39 8.52 8.84
C ARG A 19 28.76 8.84 7.49
N ARG A 20 29.40 8.45 6.38
CA ARG A 20 28.84 8.44 5.04
C ARG A 20 28.39 7.04 4.66
N ILE A 21 27.11 6.89 4.27
CA ILE A 21 26.54 5.62 3.86
C ILE A 21 26.07 5.74 2.42
N PRO A 22 26.74 5.14 1.45
CA PRO A 22 26.30 5.18 0.06
C PRO A 22 25.06 4.31 -0.15
N LEU A 23 24.02 4.86 -0.80
CA LEU A 23 22.86 4.07 -1.22
C LEU A 23 23.29 3.07 -2.30
N ARG A 24 22.98 1.78 -2.09
CA ARG A 24 23.32 0.68 -3.01
C ARG A 24 22.12 -0.22 -3.23
N GLY A 25 22.15 -1.04 -4.30
CA GLY A 25 21.13 -2.05 -4.58
C GLY A 25 19.72 -1.50 -4.53
N VAL A 26 18.85 -2.17 -3.79
CA VAL A 26 17.42 -1.84 -3.62
C VAL A 26 17.22 -0.44 -3.06
N GLN A 27 18.00 -0.03 -2.06
CA GLN A 27 17.88 1.31 -1.45
C GLN A 27 18.06 2.43 -2.48
N ARG A 28 19.02 2.32 -3.40
CA ARG A 28 19.23 3.30 -4.47
C ARG A 28 18.05 3.32 -5.44
N VAL A 29 17.50 2.16 -5.78
CA VAL A 29 16.32 2.06 -6.67
C VAL A 29 15.11 2.71 -6.03
N VAL A 30 14.85 2.42 -4.75
CA VAL A 30 13.74 3.01 -3.98
C VAL A 30 13.89 4.53 -3.89
N ALA A 31 15.07 5.03 -3.52
CA ALA A 31 15.33 6.47 -3.41
C ALA A 31 15.06 7.20 -4.74
N ASN A 32 15.56 6.66 -5.85
CA ASN A 32 15.35 7.26 -7.18
C ASN A 32 13.87 7.21 -7.60
N ARG A 33 13.18 6.09 -7.38
CA ARG A 33 11.76 5.95 -7.71
C ARG A 33 10.88 6.91 -6.89
N THR A 34 11.12 6.97 -5.58
CA THR A 34 10.37 7.86 -4.68
C THR A 34 10.55 9.32 -5.07
N LEU A 35 11.80 9.74 -5.33
CA LEU A 35 12.09 11.10 -5.77
C LEU A 35 11.42 11.40 -7.12
N ALA A 36 11.54 10.50 -8.09
CA ALA A 36 10.93 10.66 -9.41
C ALA A 36 9.39 10.73 -9.30
N GLY A 37 8.77 9.90 -8.45
CA GLY A 37 7.33 9.94 -8.19
C GLY A 37 6.87 11.29 -7.66
N ILE A 38 7.53 11.82 -6.63
CA ILE A 38 7.19 13.11 -6.03
C ILE A 38 7.39 14.26 -7.02
N GLN A 39 8.44 14.23 -7.82
CA GLN A 39 8.77 15.30 -8.79
C GLN A 39 7.89 15.29 -10.03
N SER A 40 7.33 14.14 -10.41
CA SER A 40 6.59 13.97 -11.66
C SER A 40 5.07 13.92 -11.50
N THR A 41 4.53 14.09 -10.29
CA THR A 41 3.10 13.94 -10.01
C THR A 41 2.57 15.09 -9.14
N ALA A 42 1.30 15.42 -9.28
CA ALA A 42 0.60 16.39 -8.43
C ALA A 42 -0.09 15.65 -7.28
N HIS A 43 0.68 15.32 -6.22
CA HIS A 43 0.19 14.55 -5.08
C HIS A 43 -0.93 15.24 -4.29
N VAL A 44 -2.05 14.53 -4.12
CA VAL A 44 -3.10 14.85 -3.15
C VAL A 44 -3.44 13.58 -2.40
N THR A 45 -3.75 13.68 -1.10
CA THR A 45 -4.15 12.53 -0.29
C THR A 45 -5.53 12.77 0.31
N ALA A 46 -6.46 11.87 0.05
CA ALA A 46 -7.73 11.73 0.75
C ALA A 46 -7.62 10.64 1.82
N MET A 47 -8.22 10.86 2.99
CA MET A 47 -8.17 9.94 4.13
C MET A 47 -9.57 9.55 4.54
N ALA A 48 -9.78 8.28 4.92
CA ALA A 48 -11.04 7.75 5.40
C ALA A 48 -10.82 6.75 6.54
N GLU A 49 -11.81 6.62 7.40
CA GLU A 49 -11.88 5.61 8.46
C GLU A 49 -12.97 4.60 8.15
N VAL A 50 -12.66 3.31 8.23
CA VAL A 50 -13.58 2.22 7.89
C VAL A 50 -13.78 1.34 9.11
N ASP A 51 -15.04 1.00 9.42
CA ASP A 51 -15.31 -0.06 10.40
C ASP A 51 -14.82 -1.40 9.81
N ALA A 52 -13.79 -1.95 10.42
CA ALA A 52 -13.17 -3.19 9.98
C ALA A 52 -13.76 -4.46 10.65
N GLU A 53 -14.67 -4.34 11.61
CA GLU A 53 -15.22 -5.51 12.29
C GLU A 53 -15.86 -6.50 11.31
N PRO A 54 -16.65 -6.08 10.30
CA PRO A 54 -17.24 -7.02 9.35
C PRO A 54 -16.19 -7.79 8.53
N VAL A 55 -15.20 -7.11 7.94
CA VAL A 55 -14.17 -7.77 7.14
C VAL A 55 -13.23 -8.62 7.99
N LEU A 56 -12.97 -8.25 9.24
CA LEU A 56 -12.18 -9.05 10.18
C LEU A 56 -12.92 -10.31 10.63
N THR A 57 -14.24 -10.24 10.80
CA THR A 57 -15.09 -11.40 11.06
C THR A 57 -15.09 -12.33 9.86
N HIS A 58 -15.35 -11.79 8.68
CA HIS A 58 -15.31 -12.52 7.43
C HIS A 58 -13.95 -13.22 7.19
N ALA A 59 -12.84 -12.55 7.50
CA ALA A 59 -11.51 -13.15 7.44
C ALA A 59 -11.35 -14.34 8.39
N ARG A 60 -11.96 -14.29 9.59
CA ARG A 60 -11.93 -15.42 10.54
C ARG A 60 -12.69 -16.62 10.01
N ASP A 61 -13.88 -16.38 9.47
CA ASP A 61 -14.76 -17.44 8.96
C ASP A 61 -14.12 -18.14 7.74
N LEU A 62 -13.46 -17.39 6.87
CA LEU A 62 -12.79 -17.96 5.70
C LEU A 62 -11.47 -18.68 6.01
N ARG A 63 -10.83 -18.46 7.16
CA ARG A 63 -9.53 -19.11 7.49
C ARG A 63 -9.62 -20.63 7.61
N GLU A 64 -10.77 -21.18 7.93
CA GLU A 64 -10.99 -22.64 7.97
C GLU A 64 -10.88 -23.23 6.56
N GLN A 65 -11.28 -22.48 5.54
CA GLN A 65 -11.27 -22.91 4.14
C GLN A 65 -10.00 -22.47 3.40
N ILE A 66 -9.42 -21.34 3.80
CA ILE A 66 -8.23 -20.73 3.17
C ILE A 66 -7.14 -20.50 4.24
N PRO A 67 -6.32 -21.52 4.53
CA PRO A 67 -5.24 -21.41 5.50
C PRO A 67 -4.27 -20.29 5.13
N GLY A 68 -3.84 -19.50 6.12
CA GLY A 68 -2.92 -18.38 5.92
C GLY A 68 -3.59 -17.08 5.46
N LEU A 69 -4.91 -17.04 5.30
CA LEU A 69 -5.65 -15.83 4.97
C LEU A 69 -5.43 -14.73 6.02
N THR A 70 -5.12 -13.53 5.56
CA THR A 70 -4.99 -12.32 6.38
C THR A 70 -5.85 -11.18 5.84
N LEU A 71 -6.00 -10.11 6.61
CA LEU A 71 -6.68 -8.89 6.15
C LEU A 71 -6.03 -8.33 4.86
N THR A 72 -4.71 -8.42 4.73
CA THR A 72 -4.00 -7.93 3.54
C THR A 72 -4.51 -8.60 2.25
N HIS A 73 -4.77 -9.89 2.27
CA HIS A 73 -5.28 -10.61 1.09
C HIS A 73 -6.68 -10.13 0.70
N LEU A 74 -7.56 -9.93 1.68
CA LEU A 74 -8.89 -9.36 1.46
C LEU A 74 -8.82 -7.91 0.94
N LEU A 75 -7.87 -7.11 1.45
CA LEU A 75 -7.64 -5.75 0.95
C LEU A 75 -7.14 -5.75 -0.51
N ILE A 76 -6.26 -6.67 -0.89
CA ILE A 76 -5.83 -6.82 -2.30
C ILE A 76 -7.04 -7.11 -3.18
N LYS A 77 -7.87 -8.09 -2.80
CA LYS A 77 -9.07 -8.46 -3.55
C LYS A 77 -10.07 -7.31 -3.64
N ALA A 78 -10.35 -6.63 -2.52
CA ALA A 78 -11.27 -5.50 -2.44
C ALA A 78 -10.81 -4.33 -3.32
N VAL A 79 -9.53 -3.95 -3.21
CA VAL A 79 -8.94 -2.88 -4.02
C VAL A 79 -9.00 -3.22 -5.50
N ALA A 80 -8.65 -4.45 -5.89
CA ALA A 80 -8.69 -4.88 -7.27
C ALA A 80 -10.11 -4.83 -7.86
N ALA A 81 -11.12 -5.27 -7.10
CA ALA A 81 -12.52 -5.17 -7.48
C ALA A 81 -13.01 -3.72 -7.63
N CYS A 82 -12.58 -2.82 -6.72
CA CYS A 82 -12.90 -1.40 -6.81
C CYS A 82 -12.22 -0.73 -8.02
N LEU A 83 -10.95 -1.06 -8.32
CA LEU A 83 -10.23 -0.47 -9.45
C LEU A 83 -10.91 -0.72 -10.80
N ARG A 84 -11.57 -1.87 -10.98
CA ARG A 84 -12.38 -2.14 -12.19
C ARG A 84 -13.54 -1.14 -12.38
N ARG A 85 -14.09 -0.62 -11.29
CA ARG A 85 -15.15 0.40 -11.32
C ARG A 85 -14.62 1.82 -11.38
N HIS A 86 -13.33 2.01 -11.05
CA HIS A 86 -12.64 3.30 -10.99
C HIS A 86 -11.39 3.33 -11.88
N PRO A 87 -11.49 3.16 -13.21
CA PRO A 87 -10.34 2.95 -14.10
C PRO A 87 -9.34 4.10 -14.08
N ARG A 88 -9.75 5.35 -13.77
CA ARG A 88 -8.85 6.49 -13.62
C ARG A 88 -7.84 6.34 -12.49
N LEU A 89 -8.13 5.53 -11.47
CA LEU A 89 -7.18 5.21 -10.39
C LEU A 89 -6.21 4.07 -10.78
N ASN A 90 -6.55 3.33 -11.84
CA ASN A 90 -5.71 2.30 -12.45
C ASN A 90 -5.16 2.79 -13.79
N ALA A 91 -4.45 3.91 -13.78
CA ALA A 91 -4.03 4.64 -14.97
C ALA A 91 -2.62 5.24 -14.80
N THR A 92 -2.11 5.79 -15.88
CA THR A 92 -0.93 6.64 -15.93
C THR A 92 -1.20 7.87 -16.80
N ILE A 93 -0.25 8.80 -16.83
CA ILE A 93 -0.29 9.95 -17.73
C ILE A 93 1.04 10.09 -18.45
N GLU A 94 1.00 10.23 -19.77
CA GLU A 94 2.13 10.59 -20.60
C GLU A 94 1.79 11.88 -21.34
N GLU A 95 2.67 12.86 -21.22
CA GLU A 95 2.43 14.23 -21.73
C GLU A 95 1.11 14.80 -21.19
N GLN A 96 0.05 14.83 -22.00
CA GLN A 96 -1.29 15.31 -21.64
C GLN A 96 -2.37 14.23 -21.84
N THR A 97 -1.96 12.97 -22.01
CA THR A 97 -2.86 11.86 -22.29
C THR A 97 -2.91 10.91 -21.09
N VAL A 98 -4.10 10.70 -20.55
CA VAL A 98 -4.33 9.68 -19.53
C VAL A 98 -4.58 8.33 -20.21
N MET A 99 -3.83 7.32 -19.78
CA MET A 99 -3.95 5.94 -20.26
C MET A 99 -4.43 5.05 -19.12
N GLU A 100 -5.61 4.49 -19.24
CA GLU A 100 -6.17 3.53 -18.31
C GLU A 100 -5.63 2.13 -18.62
N TYR A 101 -5.12 1.44 -17.60
CA TYR A 101 -4.60 0.08 -17.77
C TYR A 101 -5.73 -0.93 -17.93
N ALA A 102 -5.58 -1.86 -18.87
CA ALA A 102 -6.51 -2.96 -19.07
C ALA A 102 -6.46 -4.01 -17.95
N GLU A 103 -5.27 -4.18 -17.35
CA GLU A 103 -5.00 -5.12 -16.26
C GLU A 103 -5.02 -4.40 -14.91
N VAL A 104 -5.39 -5.14 -13.85
CA VAL A 104 -5.27 -4.68 -12.47
C VAL A 104 -4.16 -5.45 -11.77
N ASN A 105 -2.97 -4.84 -11.72
CA ASN A 105 -1.77 -5.43 -11.14
C ASN A 105 -1.42 -4.69 -9.84
N VAL A 106 -1.68 -5.33 -8.69
CA VAL A 106 -1.52 -4.70 -7.39
C VAL A 106 -0.15 -5.01 -6.80
N ALA A 107 0.67 -3.96 -6.60
CA ALA A 107 1.92 -4.07 -5.85
C ALA A 107 1.66 -4.02 -4.35
N ILE A 108 2.38 -4.87 -3.61
CA ILE A 108 2.37 -4.91 -2.14
C ILE A 108 3.77 -4.64 -1.64
N ALA A 109 3.91 -3.59 -0.80
CA ALA A 109 5.18 -3.31 -0.13
C ALA A 109 5.44 -4.35 0.98
N LEU A 110 6.51 -5.11 0.83
CA LEU A 110 6.99 -6.07 1.83
C LEU A 110 8.19 -5.49 2.56
N ALA A 111 8.17 -5.57 3.89
CA ALA A 111 9.35 -5.30 4.72
C ALA A 111 10.28 -6.53 4.68
N LEU A 112 11.55 -6.31 4.35
CA LEU A 112 12.57 -7.34 4.39
C LEU A 112 13.28 -7.35 5.75
N PRO A 113 13.95 -8.46 6.13
CA PRO A 113 14.73 -8.52 7.37
C PRO A 113 15.86 -7.48 7.46
N SER A 114 16.27 -6.90 6.33
CA SER A 114 17.28 -5.82 6.24
C SER A 114 16.71 -4.41 6.48
N ASP A 115 15.46 -4.27 6.93
CA ASP A 115 14.71 -3.01 7.00
C ASP A 115 14.47 -2.34 5.61
N ASP A 116 14.83 -3.01 4.52
CA ASP A 116 14.51 -2.56 3.18
C ASP A 116 13.05 -2.87 2.84
N LEU A 117 12.46 -2.02 1.99
CA LEU A 117 11.13 -2.24 1.44
C LEU A 117 11.25 -2.72 -0.01
N LEU A 118 10.56 -3.80 -0.31
CA LEU A 118 10.46 -4.34 -1.67
C LEU A 118 8.99 -4.49 -2.07
N ALA A 119 8.62 -3.97 -3.23
CA ALA A 119 7.27 -4.15 -3.76
C ALA A 119 7.21 -5.38 -4.65
N VAL A 120 6.33 -6.33 -4.32
CA VAL A 120 6.00 -7.50 -5.16
C VAL A 120 4.63 -7.31 -5.80
N VAL A 121 4.39 -7.93 -6.96
CA VAL A 121 3.21 -7.67 -7.78
C VAL A 121 2.31 -8.90 -7.88
N ILE A 122 1.04 -8.73 -7.51
CA ILE A 122 -0.02 -9.67 -7.82
C ILE A 122 -0.65 -9.21 -9.14
N LYS A 123 -0.33 -9.89 -10.23
CA LYS A 123 -0.88 -9.60 -11.56
C LYS A 123 -2.30 -10.14 -11.69
N HIS A 124 -3.15 -9.42 -12.44
CA HIS A 124 -4.56 -9.74 -12.65
C HIS A 124 -5.30 -10.01 -11.34
N ALA A 125 -5.07 -9.15 -10.33
CA ALA A 125 -5.58 -9.36 -8.98
C ALA A 125 -7.11 -9.38 -8.90
N ASP A 126 -7.78 -8.71 -9.82
CA ASP A 126 -9.24 -8.66 -9.97
C ASP A 126 -9.83 -10.00 -10.44
N GLU A 127 -9.10 -10.75 -11.28
CA GLU A 127 -9.54 -12.01 -11.86
C GLU A 127 -9.20 -13.23 -10.98
N ARG A 128 -8.24 -13.07 -10.05
CA ARG A 128 -7.78 -14.21 -9.23
C ARG A 128 -8.75 -14.55 -8.11
N PRO A 129 -9.01 -15.85 -7.89
CA PRO A 129 -9.63 -16.32 -6.66
C PRO A 129 -8.82 -15.91 -5.42
N LEU A 130 -9.51 -15.64 -4.30
CA LEU A 130 -8.86 -15.23 -3.05
C LEU A 130 -7.80 -16.24 -2.57
N ALA A 131 -8.07 -17.54 -2.68
CA ALA A 131 -7.12 -18.59 -2.30
C ALA A 131 -5.82 -18.53 -3.13
N GLU A 132 -5.91 -18.15 -4.41
CA GLU A 132 -4.74 -17.97 -5.26
C GLU A 132 -3.94 -16.72 -4.87
N ILE A 133 -4.61 -15.62 -4.51
CA ILE A 133 -3.96 -14.41 -3.99
C ILE A 133 -3.16 -14.77 -2.73
N VAL A 134 -3.73 -15.55 -1.79
CA VAL A 134 -3.05 -16.02 -0.58
C VAL A 134 -1.79 -16.82 -0.92
N THR A 135 -1.92 -17.84 -1.75
CA THR A 135 -0.81 -18.72 -2.15
C THR A 135 0.29 -17.93 -2.86
N ARG A 136 -0.10 -17.04 -3.78
CA ARG A 136 0.84 -16.25 -4.56
C ARG A 136 1.61 -15.25 -3.73
N LEU A 137 0.93 -14.51 -2.83
CA LEU A 137 1.61 -13.56 -1.95
C LEU A 137 2.58 -14.27 -1.02
N HIS A 138 2.19 -15.42 -0.45
CA HIS A 138 3.06 -16.23 0.40
C HIS A 138 4.32 -16.68 -0.38
N SER A 139 4.15 -17.21 -1.59
CA SER A 139 5.28 -17.58 -2.46
C SER A 139 6.21 -16.41 -2.77
N LEU A 140 5.64 -15.23 -3.04
CA LEU A 140 6.42 -14.01 -3.28
C LEU A 140 7.20 -13.57 -2.04
N GLN A 141 6.62 -13.68 -0.84
CA GLN A 141 7.29 -13.39 0.43
C GLN A 141 8.48 -14.32 0.66
N GLN A 142 8.29 -15.64 0.52
CA GLN A 142 9.36 -16.62 0.67
C GLN A 142 10.51 -16.37 -0.31
N ARG A 143 10.18 -16.06 -1.57
CA ARG A 143 11.20 -15.75 -2.60
C ARG A 143 11.90 -14.42 -2.34
N ALA A 144 11.20 -13.43 -1.79
CA ALA A 144 11.79 -12.16 -1.38
C ALA A 144 12.84 -12.36 -0.27
N GLU A 145 12.50 -13.15 0.76
CA GLU A 145 13.40 -13.51 1.86
C GLU A 145 14.63 -14.30 1.38
N ALA A 146 14.44 -15.18 0.39
CA ALA A 146 15.51 -15.97 -0.22
C ALA A 146 16.33 -15.19 -1.27
N GLY A 147 15.98 -13.93 -1.58
CA GLY A 147 16.61 -13.16 -2.67
C GLY A 147 16.40 -13.76 -4.07
N ALA A 148 15.33 -14.55 -4.26
CA ALA A 148 15.05 -15.33 -5.46
C ALA A 148 13.88 -14.77 -6.30
N LEU A 149 13.56 -13.49 -6.13
CA LEU A 149 12.54 -12.83 -6.95
C LEU A 149 13.01 -12.63 -8.39
N SER A 150 12.13 -12.90 -9.32
CA SER A 150 12.34 -12.61 -10.75
C SER A 150 12.00 -11.14 -11.05
N LYS A 151 12.41 -10.66 -12.22
CA LYS A 151 12.02 -9.35 -12.72
C LYS A 151 10.50 -9.23 -12.84
N ASP A 152 9.80 -10.29 -13.22
CA ASP A 152 8.36 -10.33 -13.39
C ASP A 152 7.60 -10.17 -12.07
N ASP A 153 8.18 -10.59 -10.94
CA ASP A 153 7.59 -10.47 -9.61
C ASP A 153 7.54 -9.04 -9.06
N VAL A 154 8.35 -8.14 -9.62
CA VAL A 154 8.55 -6.76 -9.11
C VAL A 154 8.23 -5.68 -10.15
N HIS A 155 7.75 -6.05 -11.34
CA HIS A 155 7.44 -5.13 -12.42
C HIS A 155 5.99 -5.27 -12.92
N GLY A 156 5.50 -4.21 -13.57
CA GLY A 156 4.17 -4.20 -14.20
C GLY A 156 3.03 -3.90 -13.22
N ALA A 157 3.33 -3.33 -12.06
CA ALA A 157 2.30 -2.85 -11.14
C ALA A 157 1.57 -1.64 -11.70
N THR A 158 0.24 -1.64 -11.61
CA THR A 158 -0.62 -0.53 -12.03
C THR A 158 -1.18 0.27 -10.85
N PHE A 159 -1.14 -0.33 -9.66
CA PHE A 159 -1.56 0.25 -8.39
C PHE A 159 -0.69 -0.30 -7.26
N THR A 160 -0.51 0.47 -6.18
CA THR A 160 0.25 0.03 -5.01
C THR A 160 -0.61 0.04 -3.74
N LEU A 161 -0.49 -1.00 -2.93
CA LEU A 161 -1.02 -1.07 -1.58
C LEU A 161 0.15 -1.08 -0.60
N SER A 162 0.22 -0.04 0.25
CA SER A 162 1.27 0.14 1.26
C SER A 162 0.67 -0.09 2.65
N ASN A 163 1.04 -1.20 3.30
CA ASN A 163 0.45 -1.62 4.57
C ASN A 163 1.36 -1.25 5.75
N TYR A 164 0.93 -0.28 6.56
CA TYR A 164 1.57 0.15 7.81
C TYR A 164 0.96 -0.50 9.05
N GLY A 165 -0.03 -1.39 8.90
CA GLY A 165 -0.80 -1.98 9.99
C GLY A 165 0.03 -2.80 10.99
N MET A 166 1.24 -3.20 10.63
CA MET A 166 2.20 -3.85 11.53
C MET A 166 2.88 -2.88 12.52
N LEU A 167 2.89 -1.58 12.22
CA LEU A 167 3.50 -0.56 13.07
C LEU A 167 2.54 -0.13 14.17
N ARG A 168 3.04 -0.10 15.43
CA ARG A 168 2.19 0.11 16.62
C ARG A 168 1.53 1.48 16.69
N THR A 169 2.20 2.52 16.20
CA THR A 169 1.83 3.92 16.42
C THR A 169 1.41 4.66 15.15
N VAL A 170 1.69 4.08 13.98
CA VAL A 170 1.35 4.72 12.71
C VAL A 170 -0.13 4.49 12.40
N THR A 171 -0.91 5.56 12.51
CA THR A 171 -2.33 5.56 12.14
C THR A 171 -2.50 5.92 10.68
N TRP A 172 -1.80 6.97 10.23
CA TRP A 172 -1.91 7.51 8.88
C TRP A 172 -0.54 7.62 8.24
N ALA A 173 -0.47 7.41 6.95
CA ALA A 173 0.69 7.69 6.12
C ALA A 173 0.24 8.25 4.78
N THR A 174 1.07 9.07 4.16
CA THR A 174 0.88 9.59 2.80
C THR A 174 1.95 8.99 1.90
N PRO A 175 1.73 7.75 1.38
CA PRO A 175 2.73 7.09 0.58
C PRO A 175 2.99 7.87 -0.72
N ALA A 176 4.26 7.90 -1.14
CA ALA A 176 4.65 8.51 -2.41
C ALA A 176 4.17 7.64 -3.59
N LEU A 177 3.70 8.28 -4.65
CA LEU A 177 3.36 7.60 -5.89
C LEU A 177 4.60 7.01 -6.56
N THR A 178 4.44 5.83 -7.11
CA THR A 178 5.43 5.24 -8.03
C THR A 178 5.20 5.80 -9.43
N PRO A 179 6.23 6.22 -10.18
CA PRO A 179 6.06 6.62 -11.57
C PRO A 179 5.30 5.56 -12.38
N GLY A 180 4.36 6.00 -13.22
CA GLY A 180 3.49 5.11 -14.00
C GLY A 180 2.23 4.65 -13.25
N GLN A 181 1.94 5.16 -12.06
CA GLN A 181 0.71 4.86 -11.31
C GLN A 181 -0.04 6.15 -10.97
N ALA A 182 -1.36 6.12 -11.16
CA ALA A 182 -2.24 7.23 -10.81
C ALA A 182 -2.51 7.32 -9.31
N ALA A 183 -2.41 6.21 -8.57
CA ALA A 183 -2.75 6.19 -7.15
C ALA A 183 -2.02 5.09 -6.37
N VAL A 184 -1.95 5.29 -5.04
CA VAL A 184 -1.46 4.33 -4.04
C VAL A 184 -2.37 4.40 -2.80
N LEU A 185 -2.72 3.25 -2.25
CA LEU A 185 -3.49 3.14 -1.02
C LEU A 185 -2.58 2.81 0.16
N GLY A 186 -2.56 3.69 1.16
CA GLY A 186 -1.95 3.45 2.46
C GLY A 186 -2.97 2.81 3.41
N ILE A 187 -2.56 1.75 4.11
CA ILE A 187 -3.38 1.06 5.11
C ILE A 187 -2.72 1.24 6.47
N GLY A 188 -3.42 1.89 7.39
CA GLY A 188 -2.99 2.03 8.78
C GLY A 188 -3.35 0.82 9.63
N ARG A 189 -3.12 0.93 10.93
CA ARG A 189 -3.45 -0.14 11.86
C ARG A 189 -4.93 -0.11 12.24
N ALA A 190 -5.65 -1.20 12.03
CA ALA A 190 -6.98 -1.40 12.61
C ALA A 190 -6.88 -1.43 14.15
N ALA A 191 -7.46 -0.43 14.81
CA ALA A 191 -7.36 -0.24 16.25
C ALA A 191 -8.76 -0.03 16.87
N PRO A 192 -8.97 -0.44 18.13
CA PRO A 192 -10.22 -0.16 18.82
C PRO A 192 -10.44 1.34 18.96
N ARG A 193 -11.66 1.79 18.61
CA ARG A 193 -12.14 3.17 18.75
C ARG A 193 -13.56 3.14 19.31
N MET A 194 -13.87 4.13 20.13
CA MET A 194 -15.25 4.37 20.57
C MET A 194 -15.99 5.10 19.45
N VAL A 195 -17.08 4.54 19.00
CA VAL A 195 -17.94 5.12 17.95
C VAL A 195 -19.35 5.32 18.46
N VAL A 196 -20.04 6.34 17.96
CA VAL A 196 -21.47 6.53 18.26
C VAL A 196 -22.24 5.37 17.63
N ASP A 197 -23.02 4.67 18.45
CA ASP A 197 -23.82 3.52 18.03
C ASP A 197 -25.24 3.65 18.61
N LYS A 198 -26.17 4.11 17.78
CA LYS A 198 -27.57 4.33 18.20
C LYS A 198 -28.34 3.04 18.39
N ALA A 199 -27.80 1.89 17.99
CA ALA A 199 -28.44 0.59 18.14
C ALA A 199 -28.24 -0.02 19.53
N VAL A 200 -27.30 0.52 20.32
CA VAL A 200 -27.04 0.06 21.70
C VAL A 200 -27.53 1.07 22.74
N HIS A 201 -27.88 0.55 23.92
CA HIS A 201 -28.48 1.36 25.00
C HIS A 201 -27.54 2.50 25.46
N GLU A 202 -26.25 2.25 25.54
CA GLU A 202 -25.23 3.22 25.93
C GLU A 202 -25.00 4.33 24.91
N GLY A 203 -25.52 4.19 23.69
CA GLY A 203 -25.34 5.15 22.58
C GLY A 203 -23.96 5.13 21.94
N TRP A 204 -23.08 4.18 22.33
CA TRP A 204 -21.76 3.99 21.76
C TRP A 204 -21.33 2.50 21.82
N SER A 205 -20.41 2.15 20.93
CA SER A 205 -19.77 0.83 20.94
C SER A 205 -18.29 0.96 20.63
N VAL A 206 -17.51 -0.09 20.90
CA VAL A 206 -16.11 -0.17 20.51
C VAL A 206 -16.02 -0.97 19.20
N ARG A 207 -15.47 -0.34 18.17
CA ARG A 207 -15.23 -0.95 16.86
C ARG A 207 -13.76 -0.87 16.51
N ARG A 208 -13.25 -1.82 15.72
CA ARG A 208 -11.93 -1.70 15.12
C ARG A 208 -12.01 -0.84 13.87
N ILE A 209 -11.46 0.35 13.95
CA ILE A 209 -11.43 1.30 12.83
C ILE A 209 -10.12 1.14 12.08
N LEU A 210 -10.23 0.94 10.77
CA LEU A 210 -9.13 0.84 9.81
C LEU A 210 -8.95 2.20 9.13
N PRO A 211 -7.86 2.92 9.42
CA PRO A 211 -7.52 4.14 8.68
C PRO A 211 -6.96 3.75 7.30
N ILE A 212 -7.46 4.41 6.26
CA ILE A 212 -6.99 4.26 4.89
C ILE A 212 -6.69 5.63 4.28
N SER A 213 -5.63 5.73 3.49
CA SER A 213 -5.22 6.96 2.82
C SER A 213 -4.97 6.68 1.34
N LEU A 214 -5.67 7.39 0.47
CA LEU A 214 -5.50 7.31 -0.98
C LEU A 214 -4.69 8.52 -1.44
N THR A 215 -3.41 8.31 -1.80
CA THR A 215 -2.63 9.32 -2.50
C THR A 215 -2.78 9.12 -4.00
N TYR A 216 -3.07 10.20 -4.72
CA TYR A 216 -3.31 10.15 -6.16
C TYR A 216 -2.74 11.36 -6.89
N ASP A 217 -2.50 11.21 -8.19
CA ASP A 217 -2.07 12.30 -9.07
C ASP A 217 -3.27 13.13 -9.49
N HIS A 218 -3.36 14.36 -8.99
CA HIS A 218 -4.50 15.25 -9.24
C HIS A 218 -4.60 15.72 -10.70
N ARG A 219 -3.63 15.44 -11.54
CA ARG A 219 -3.71 15.63 -13.00
C ARG A 219 -4.57 14.56 -13.67
N ILE A 220 -4.69 13.36 -13.04
CA ILE A 220 -5.43 12.20 -13.55
C ILE A 220 -6.79 12.07 -12.87
N VAL A 221 -6.82 12.25 -11.53
CA VAL A 221 -7.98 11.99 -10.69
C VAL A 221 -8.33 13.22 -9.87
N ASN A 222 -9.59 13.65 -9.92
CA ASN A 222 -10.11 14.71 -9.06
C ASN A 222 -10.63 14.17 -7.73
N GLY A 223 -10.88 15.07 -6.76
CA GLY A 223 -11.28 14.71 -5.40
C GLY A 223 -12.55 13.87 -5.32
N VAL A 224 -13.59 14.19 -6.12
CA VAL A 224 -14.86 13.43 -6.08
C VAL A 224 -14.71 11.99 -6.56
N PRO A 225 -14.06 11.67 -7.70
CA PRO A 225 -13.76 10.29 -8.06
C PRO A 225 -12.90 9.55 -7.02
N ALA A 226 -11.91 10.23 -6.41
CA ALA A 226 -11.10 9.63 -5.35
C ALA A 226 -11.94 9.30 -4.10
N GLY A 227 -12.83 10.21 -3.70
CA GLY A 227 -13.78 9.98 -2.60
C GLY A 227 -14.72 8.80 -2.87
N ARG A 228 -15.30 8.73 -4.07
CA ARG A 228 -16.18 7.59 -4.46
C ARG A 228 -15.46 6.24 -4.41
N PHE A 229 -14.19 6.19 -4.79
CA PHE A 229 -13.41 4.97 -4.64
C PHE A 229 -13.26 4.58 -3.17
N LEU A 230 -12.99 5.54 -2.28
CA LEU A 230 -12.89 5.27 -0.84
C LEU A 230 -14.24 4.83 -0.26
N ASP A 231 -15.35 5.44 -0.69
CA ASP A 231 -16.71 5.05 -0.29
C ASP A 231 -17.04 3.63 -0.75
N ASP A 232 -16.78 3.29 -2.01
CA ASP A 232 -17.00 1.94 -2.55
C ASP A 232 -16.11 0.88 -1.87
N LEU A 233 -14.86 1.24 -1.56
CA LEU A 233 -13.96 0.34 -0.83
C LEU A 233 -14.44 0.14 0.62
N ALA A 234 -14.87 1.20 1.29
CA ALA A 234 -15.43 1.13 2.64
C ALA A 234 -16.68 0.25 2.66
N GLU A 235 -17.61 0.45 1.73
CA GLU A 235 -18.82 -0.36 1.59
C GLU A 235 -18.49 -1.85 1.40
N LEU A 236 -17.52 -2.16 0.51
CA LEU A 236 -17.10 -3.54 0.27
C LEU A 236 -16.45 -4.19 1.50
N LEU A 237 -15.70 -3.44 2.31
CA LEU A 237 -15.09 -3.94 3.54
C LEU A 237 -16.10 -4.10 4.69
N GLN A 238 -17.15 -3.28 4.70
CA GLN A 238 -18.25 -3.36 5.66
C GLN A 238 -19.28 -4.43 5.29
N HIS A 239 -19.39 -4.76 4.00
CA HIS A 239 -20.30 -5.79 3.47
C HIS A 239 -19.54 -6.77 2.56
N PRO A 240 -18.58 -7.55 3.12
CA PRO A 240 -17.61 -8.32 2.33
C PRO A 240 -18.25 -9.41 1.43
N GLY A 241 -19.37 -10.01 1.83
CA GLY A 241 -20.18 -10.94 1.03
C GLY A 241 -19.41 -11.89 0.12
N GLN A 242 -20.05 -12.35 -0.96
CA GLN A 242 -19.43 -13.26 -1.95
C GLN A 242 -18.31 -12.60 -2.76
N GLN A 243 -18.31 -11.28 -2.93
CA GLN A 243 -17.32 -10.59 -3.75
C GLN A 243 -15.89 -10.70 -3.22
N LEU A 244 -15.73 -10.90 -1.90
CA LEU A 244 -14.42 -11.12 -1.28
C LEU A 244 -14.13 -12.59 -0.96
N SER A 245 -15.06 -13.51 -1.24
CA SER A 245 -14.91 -14.95 -0.96
C SER A 245 -14.49 -15.76 -2.20
N SER A 246 -14.72 -15.21 -3.39
CA SER A 246 -14.46 -15.87 -4.69
C SER A 246 -13.06 -15.62 -5.23
#